data_738808414ebc342c7eb28105d9cc9fbc
#
_entry.id   738808414ebc342c7eb28105d9cc9fbc
#
_cell.length_a   1.000
_cell.length_b   1.000
_cell.length_c   1.000
_cell.angle_alpha   90.00
_cell.angle_beta   90.00
_cell.angle_gamma   90.00
#
_symmetry.space_group_name_H-M   'P 1'
#
loop_
_entity.id
_entity.type
_entity.pdbx_description
1 polymer ?
#
loop_
_entity_poly.entity_id
_entity_poly.type
_entity_poly.pdbx_seq_one_letter_code
_entity_poly.pdbx_strand_id
1 'polypeptide(L)'
;MKNYNRRNFIKKSTLGVVAASTLSVSCQDNLSKPSSGKYMGDFSDKPIDNIRAAFIGLGARGPGHLKNFATLDGTQVVALCDLFEDNVKREHNRLKKYNSVSTDVKLYWGDENKWKVMLKEVKPNIVFICTNWKNHAPMVIQTMLDGAHAFCEVPLAISTQEMWDIVNTSEKTQKHCMMMENVNYGRDELLYLNLCRKGIIGELLHAEAAYIHELRFQMEEQERGTGSWRTHHYAERNGNLYPTHGLGPVAQYMNIGRGEDMFKTVVSFSTPARGRALYAEKNYPENHKWNELTYKGGDLNTSLIKTHLGRTVMVQWDETSPRPYTRHNLIQGTTGTLAGFPTRVALEGGVPGATDSHHSWAQGDALASLYEEFEHPLFKRVGALAEKMGGHGGMDFLMLFRIVECLREGLPLDQNVYEGCLWSAVGPLSEASVAQEGMPQAFPDFTRNQWNTTLPLDIIA
;
A
#
# COMPACT_ATOMS: atom_id res chain seq x y z
N MET A 1 36.09 -13.08 -53.74
CA MET A 1 35.17 -13.55 -52.69
C MET A 1 35.97 -14.34 -51.65
N LYS A 2 36.20 -13.80 -50.45
CA LYS A 2 36.95 -14.49 -49.39
C LYS A 2 35.99 -15.42 -48.63
N ASN A 3 36.25 -16.71 -48.66
CA ASN A 3 35.50 -17.71 -47.91
C ASN A 3 35.65 -17.47 -46.39
N TYR A 4 34.53 -17.10 -45.77
CA TYR A 4 34.39 -17.04 -44.32
C TYR A 4 34.18 -18.44 -43.76
N ASN A 5 35.17 -19.00 -43.08
CA ASN A 5 35.10 -20.32 -42.49
C ASN A 5 34.50 -20.25 -41.07
N ARG A 6 33.42 -21.00 -40.81
CA ARG A 6 32.73 -21.12 -39.52
C ARG A 6 33.62 -21.36 -38.30
N ARG A 7 34.76 -22.04 -38.48
CA ARG A 7 35.73 -22.29 -37.41
C ARG A 7 36.46 -21.03 -36.91
N ASN A 8 36.63 -20.01 -37.78
CA ASN A 8 37.27 -18.75 -37.37
C ASN A 8 36.31 -17.77 -36.67
N PHE A 9 35.02 -17.96 -36.86
CA PHE A 9 33.98 -17.21 -36.15
C PHE A 9 33.90 -17.67 -34.70
N ILE A 10 33.91 -18.99 -34.45
CA ILE A 10 33.81 -19.57 -33.11
C ILE A 10 35.06 -19.23 -32.25
N LYS A 11 36.28 -19.18 -32.85
CA LYS A 11 37.49 -18.78 -32.11
C LYS A 11 37.56 -17.31 -31.72
N LYS A 12 36.82 -16.43 -32.41
CA LYS A 12 36.74 -15.00 -32.03
C LYS A 12 35.61 -14.70 -31.06
N SER A 13 34.56 -15.53 -30.97
CA SER A 13 33.47 -15.40 -30.02
C SER A 13 33.83 -15.88 -28.62
N THR A 14 34.81 -16.82 -28.46
CA THR A 14 35.22 -17.32 -27.15
C THR A 14 36.14 -16.37 -26.36
N LEU A 15 36.72 -15.35 -27.00
CA LEU A 15 37.48 -14.29 -26.28
C LEU A 15 36.62 -13.13 -25.82
N GLY A 16 35.36 -12.99 -26.32
CA GLY A 16 34.41 -11.95 -25.91
C GLY A 16 33.53 -12.33 -24.71
N VAL A 17 33.48 -13.64 -24.38
CA VAL A 17 32.59 -14.13 -23.30
C VAL A 17 33.24 -14.11 -21.91
N VAL A 18 34.57 -14.01 -21.84
CA VAL A 18 35.31 -13.98 -20.55
C VAL A 18 35.36 -12.55 -19.96
N ALA A 19 35.07 -11.50 -20.76
CA ALA A 19 35.07 -10.13 -20.27
C ALA A 19 33.68 -9.63 -19.82
N ALA A 20 32.60 -10.39 -20.06
CA ALA A 20 31.24 -10.01 -19.67
C ALA A 20 30.77 -10.64 -18.34
N SER A 21 31.59 -11.48 -17.71
CA SER A 21 31.23 -12.17 -16.46
C SER A 21 31.78 -11.52 -15.18
N THR A 22 32.36 -10.31 -15.25
CA THR A 22 32.90 -9.61 -14.08
C THR A 22 32.22 -8.25 -13.80
N LEU A 23 31.05 -7.96 -14.41
CA LEU A 23 30.27 -6.76 -14.14
C LEU A 23 28.98 -7.03 -13.36
N SER A 24 28.86 -8.17 -12.75
CA SER A 24 27.81 -8.45 -11.79
C SER A 24 28.43 -8.58 -10.42
N VAL A 25 28.63 -7.51 -9.72
CA VAL A 25 28.63 -7.42 -8.25
C VAL A 25 29.03 -6.00 -7.82
N SER A 26 28.09 -5.11 -7.70
CA SER A 26 28.22 -3.95 -6.80
C SER A 26 26.88 -3.41 -6.31
N CYS A 27 25.79 -4.17 -6.43
CA CYS A 27 24.49 -3.77 -5.87
C CYS A 27 24.06 -4.60 -4.64
N GLN A 28 24.90 -5.47 -4.10
CA GLN A 28 24.53 -6.32 -2.96
C GLN A 28 24.86 -5.74 -1.58
N ASP A 29 25.67 -4.69 -1.48
CA ASP A 29 26.15 -4.21 -0.17
C ASP A 29 25.21 -3.27 0.59
N ASN A 30 24.01 -2.97 0.05
CA ASN A 30 22.99 -2.18 0.75
C ASN A 30 21.77 -2.97 1.26
N LEU A 31 21.77 -4.29 1.13
CA LEU A 31 20.58 -5.12 1.32
C LEU A 31 20.34 -5.59 2.75
N SER A 32 21.26 -5.41 3.68
CA SER A 32 21.01 -5.76 5.08
C SER A 32 21.91 -4.99 6.04
N LYS A 33 21.43 -3.90 6.59
CA LYS A 33 22.07 -3.31 7.78
C LYS A 33 21.71 -4.18 8.99
N PRO A 34 22.69 -4.57 9.86
CA PRO A 34 22.37 -5.31 11.06
C PRO A 34 21.41 -4.50 11.93
N SER A 35 20.30 -5.12 12.37
CA SER A 35 19.38 -4.50 13.34
C SER A 35 19.95 -4.60 14.74
N SER A 36 19.77 -3.55 15.54
CA SER A 36 19.97 -3.57 16.97
C SER A 36 18.68 -3.84 17.76
N GLY A 37 17.56 -4.09 17.05
CA GLY A 37 16.23 -4.25 17.61
C GLY A 37 15.70 -5.68 17.54
N LYS A 38 14.49 -5.89 18.06
CA LYS A 38 13.78 -7.16 17.99
C LYS A 38 12.85 -7.19 16.79
N TYR A 39 12.73 -8.36 16.18
CA TYR A 39 11.82 -8.60 15.05
C TYR A 39 10.36 -8.26 15.39
N MET A 40 9.64 -7.69 14.42
CA MET A 40 8.30 -7.12 14.60
C MET A 40 7.19 -7.88 13.82
N GLY A 41 7.49 -9.05 13.24
CA GLY A 41 6.54 -9.79 12.38
C GLY A 41 5.20 -10.05 13.04
N ASP A 42 5.22 -10.78 14.17
CA ASP A 42 4.03 -11.06 14.98
C ASP A 42 4.05 -10.26 16.30
N PHE A 43 4.62 -9.06 16.25
CA PHE A 43 4.73 -8.21 17.43
C PHE A 43 3.34 -7.81 17.94
N SER A 44 3.17 -7.91 19.27
CA SER A 44 2.05 -7.33 20.02
C SER A 44 2.60 -6.49 21.18
N ASP A 45 1.93 -5.40 21.52
CA ASP A 45 2.23 -4.61 22.72
C ASP A 45 1.19 -4.91 23.82
N LYS A 46 1.39 -4.35 24.99
CA LYS A 46 0.43 -4.49 26.09
C LYS A 46 -0.93 -3.89 25.70
N PRO A 47 -2.03 -4.49 26.16
CA PRO A 47 -3.38 -3.94 25.95
C PRO A 47 -3.49 -2.48 26.41
N ILE A 48 -4.22 -1.68 25.61
CA ILE A 48 -4.48 -0.26 25.89
C ILE A 48 -5.98 -0.05 26.07
N ASP A 49 -6.46 0.10 27.27
CA ASP A 49 -7.91 0.24 27.57
C ASP A 49 -8.52 1.49 26.96
N ASN A 50 -7.80 2.63 27.03
CA ASN A 50 -8.22 3.91 26.44
C ASN A 50 -7.13 4.43 25.51
N ILE A 51 -7.36 4.31 24.21
CA ILE A 51 -6.40 4.66 23.17
C ILE A 51 -6.45 6.17 22.91
N ARG A 52 -5.39 6.87 23.34
CA ARG A 52 -5.22 8.31 23.14
C ARG A 52 -4.53 8.55 21.79
N ALA A 53 -5.27 9.10 20.81
CA ALA A 53 -4.80 9.32 19.45
C ALA A 53 -4.54 10.80 19.14
N ALA A 54 -3.46 11.07 18.41
CA ALA A 54 -3.23 12.33 17.73
C ALA A 54 -3.32 12.16 16.21
N PHE A 55 -3.75 13.20 15.49
CA PHE A 55 -3.88 13.21 14.05
C PHE A 55 -3.00 14.30 13.44
N ILE A 56 -2.19 13.93 12.46
CA ILE A 56 -1.36 14.85 11.65
C ILE A 56 -1.82 14.80 10.21
N GLY A 57 -2.23 15.97 9.68
CA GLY A 57 -2.81 16.07 8.34
C GLY A 57 -4.33 15.89 8.34
N LEU A 58 -5.04 17.00 8.20
CA LEU A 58 -6.51 17.08 8.25
C LEU A 58 -7.08 17.60 6.91
N GLY A 59 -6.38 17.27 5.82
CA GLY A 59 -6.77 17.59 4.44
C GLY A 59 -7.82 16.62 3.90
N ALA A 60 -7.43 15.77 2.94
CA ALA A 60 -8.35 14.87 2.24
C ALA A 60 -8.69 13.60 3.05
N ARG A 61 -7.69 12.88 3.58
CA ARG A 61 -7.88 11.57 4.23
C ARG A 61 -8.13 11.64 5.74
N GLY A 62 -7.37 12.51 6.43
CA GLY A 62 -7.43 12.64 7.89
C GLY A 62 -8.83 12.82 8.49
N PRO A 63 -9.71 13.65 7.92
CA PRO A 63 -11.09 13.83 8.42
C PRO A 63 -11.93 12.55 8.45
N GLY A 64 -11.78 11.68 7.47
CA GLY A 64 -12.46 10.38 7.42
C GLY A 64 -11.99 9.44 8.53
N HIS A 65 -10.68 9.34 8.71
CA HIS A 65 -10.09 8.53 9.78
C HIS A 65 -10.43 9.10 11.17
N LEU A 66 -10.37 10.41 11.34
CA LEU A 66 -10.76 11.08 12.59
C LEU A 66 -12.21 10.76 12.99
N LYS A 67 -13.15 10.90 12.04
CA LYS A 67 -14.55 10.56 12.24
C LYS A 67 -14.73 9.11 12.68
N ASN A 68 -14.18 8.17 11.91
CA ASN A 68 -14.35 6.76 12.16
C ASN A 68 -13.70 6.35 13.50
N PHE A 69 -12.47 6.80 13.78
CA PHE A 69 -11.80 6.51 15.05
C PHE A 69 -12.57 7.06 16.25
N ALA A 70 -13.05 8.31 16.18
CA ALA A 70 -13.77 8.95 17.28
C ALA A 70 -15.12 8.29 17.61
N THR A 71 -15.63 7.41 16.76
CA THR A 71 -16.88 6.67 17.00
C THR A 71 -16.68 5.29 17.60
N LEU A 72 -15.42 4.83 17.74
CA LEU A 72 -15.09 3.53 18.32
C LEU A 72 -14.97 3.62 19.84
N ASP A 73 -15.42 2.58 20.52
CA ASP A 73 -15.32 2.48 21.97
C ASP A 73 -13.86 2.33 22.44
N GLY A 74 -13.55 2.94 23.59
CA GLY A 74 -12.20 2.91 24.16
C GLY A 74 -11.19 3.80 23.42
N THR A 75 -11.68 4.81 22.69
CA THR A 75 -10.85 5.76 21.95
C THR A 75 -11.03 7.19 22.45
N GLN A 76 -9.95 7.95 22.40
CA GLN A 76 -9.91 9.38 22.73
C GLN A 76 -9.02 10.12 21.75
N VAL A 77 -9.55 11.13 21.06
CA VAL A 77 -8.74 12.08 20.31
C VAL A 77 -8.18 13.12 21.27
N VAL A 78 -6.85 13.25 21.34
CA VAL A 78 -6.16 14.14 22.28
C VAL A 78 -5.45 15.31 21.59
N ALA A 79 -5.16 15.22 20.30
CA ALA A 79 -4.58 16.32 19.54
C ALA A 79 -4.90 16.27 18.05
N LEU A 80 -4.99 17.45 17.45
CA LEU A 80 -5.14 17.68 16.02
C LEU A 80 -4.01 18.59 15.53
N CYS A 81 -3.34 18.21 14.45
CA CYS A 81 -2.23 18.97 13.86
C CYS A 81 -2.38 19.04 12.34
N ASP A 82 -2.28 20.24 11.79
CA ASP A 82 -2.21 20.48 10.33
C ASP A 82 -1.39 21.76 10.10
N LEU A 83 -0.85 21.92 8.92
CA LEU A 83 -0.19 23.17 8.53
C LEU A 83 -1.19 24.34 8.52
N PHE A 84 -2.43 24.08 8.14
CA PHE A 84 -3.50 25.07 7.94
C PHE A 84 -4.45 25.11 9.14
N GLU A 85 -4.58 26.29 9.72
CA GLU A 85 -5.44 26.55 10.89
C GLU A 85 -6.92 26.19 10.65
N ASP A 86 -7.42 26.51 9.45
CA ASP A 86 -8.81 26.25 9.08
C ASP A 86 -9.15 24.76 9.06
N ASN A 87 -8.22 23.91 8.63
CA ASN A 87 -8.36 22.45 8.71
C ASN A 87 -8.51 21.99 10.17
N VAL A 88 -7.63 22.46 11.07
CA VAL A 88 -7.65 22.08 12.49
C VAL A 88 -8.95 22.53 13.16
N LYS A 89 -9.36 23.79 12.96
CA LYS A 89 -10.60 24.33 13.53
C LYS A 89 -11.85 23.64 12.99
N ARG A 90 -11.87 23.34 11.70
CA ARG A 90 -12.97 22.62 11.06
C ARG A 90 -13.16 21.23 11.69
N GLU A 91 -12.08 20.45 11.79
CA GLU A 91 -12.16 19.09 12.32
C GLU A 91 -12.39 19.08 13.84
N HIS A 92 -11.82 20.01 14.59
CA HIS A 92 -12.15 20.17 16.01
C HIS A 92 -13.64 20.43 16.25
N ASN A 93 -14.27 21.27 15.41
CA ASN A 93 -15.70 21.53 15.52
C ASN A 93 -16.55 20.30 15.11
N ARG A 94 -16.09 19.52 14.13
CA ARG A 94 -16.76 18.27 13.74
C ARG A 94 -16.64 17.20 14.82
N LEU A 95 -15.49 17.09 15.46
CA LEU A 95 -15.22 16.12 16.50
C LEU A 95 -16.22 16.18 17.65
N LYS A 96 -16.65 17.38 18.05
CA LYS A 96 -17.68 17.59 19.08
C LYS A 96 -19.00 16.87 18.80
N LYS A 97 -19.25 16.51 17.51
CA LYS A 97 -20.46 15.78 17.09
C LYS A 97 -20.28 14.26 17.12
N TYR A 98 -19.03 13.78 17.11
CA TYR A 98 -18.73 12.36 17.00
C TYR A 98 -18.45 11.71 18.35
N ASN A 99 -17.78 12.43 19.28
CA ASN A 99 -17.32 11.87 20.52
C ASN A 99 -17.38 12.92 21.67
N SER A 100 -18.21 12.67 22.67
CA SER A 100 -18.32 13.51 23.86
C SER A 100 -17.12 13.37 24.85
N VAL A 101 -16.30 12.32 24.69
CA VAL A 101 -15.15 12.04 25.57
C VAL A 101 -13.93 12.90 25.23
N SER A 102 -13.84 13.37 23.99
CA SER A 102 -12.70 14.19 23.53
C SER A 102 -12.90 15.68 23.85
N THR A 103 -12.95 16.03 25.15
CA THR A 103 -13.27 17.39 25.62
C THR A 103 -12.07 18.33 25.71
N ASP A 104 -10.86 17.81 25.85
CA ASP A 104 -9.60 18.60 25.97
C ASP A 104 -8.65 18.25 24.81
N VAL A 105 -9.04 18.57 23.58
CA VAL A 105 -8.25 18.31 22.38
C VAL A 105 -7.29 19.47 22.15
N LYS A 106 -5.98 19.20 22.14
CA LYS A 106 -4.97 20.22 21.85
C LYS A 106 -4.84 20.44 20.34
N LEU A 107 -4.69 21.69 19.95
CA LEU A 107 -4.71 22.13 18.55
C LEU A 107 -3.35 22.74 18.16
N TYR A 108 -2.79 22.29 17.01
CA TYR A 108 -1.48 22.70 16.52
C TYR A 108 -1.55 23.05 15.04
N TRP A 109 -0.99 24.21 14.64
CA TRP A 109 -0.95 24.67 13.22
C TRP A 109 0.12 25.72 12.97
N GLY A 110 0.30 26.12 11.71
CA GLY A 110 1.04 27.32 11.28
C GLY A 110 2.54 27.14 11.10
N ASP A 111 3.11 25.97 11.43
CA ASP A 111 4.53 25.67 11.26
C ASP A 111 4.69 24.19 10.92
N GLU A 112 5.55 23.88 9.95
CA GLU A 112 5.78 22.48 9.49
C GLU A 112 6.38 21.57 10.57
N ASN A 113 6.91 22.10 11.65
CA ASN A 113 7.44 21.34 12.77
C ASN A 113 6.51 21.28 14.01
N LYS A 114 5.32 21.86 13.92
CA LYS A 114 4.35 21.86 15.05
C LYS A 114 3.97 20.46 15.53
N TRP A 115 3.96 19.49 14.64
CA TRP A 115 3.72 18.10 14.99
C TRP A 115 4.78 17.53 15.97
N LYS A 116 6.04 17.99 15.89
CA LYS A 116 7.10 17.60 16.85
C LYS A 116 6.84 18.16 18.25
N VAL A 117 6.33 19.40 18.31
CA VAL A 117 5.90 20.00 19.58
C VAL A 117 4.72 19.23 20.15
N MET A 118 3.73 18.92 19.32
CA MET A 118 2.56 18.11 19.71
C MET A 118 2.96 16.77 20.31
N LEU A 119 3.85 16.01 19.67
CA LEU A 119 4.29 14.70 20.16
C LEU A 119 4.88 14.80 21.57
N LYS A 120 5.75 15.79 21.82
CA LYS A 120 6.42 16.01 23.11
C LYS A 120 5.47 16.44 24.22
N GLU A 121 4.51 17.31 23.90
CA GLU A 121 3.57 17.88 24.89
C GLU A 121 2.43 16.93 25.22
N VAL A 122 1.90 16.21 24.21
CA VAL A 122 0.69 15.40 24.33
C VAL A 122 0.99 13.95 24.73
N LYS A 123 2.09 13.40 24.23
CA LYS A 123 2.50 12.00 24.42
C LYS A 123 1.32 11.03 24.17
N PRO A 124 0.79 10.98 22.94
CA PRO A 124 -0.31 10.08 22.59
C PRO A 124 0.15 8.63 22.62
N ASN A 125 -0.79 7.67 22.69
CA ASN A 125 -0.47 6.25 22.50
C ASN A 125 -0.23 5.94 21.03
N ILE A 126 -1.02 6.57 20.14
CA ILE A 126 -0.97 6.36 18.70
C ILE A 126 -1.03 7.69 17.94
N VAL A 127 -0.47 7.71 16.75
CA VAL A 127 -0.53 8.86 15.84
C VAL A 127 -0.97 8.40 14.45
N PHE A 128 -2.01 9.03 13.92
CA PHE A 128 -2.42 8.91 12.54
C PHE A 128 -1.74 9.98 11.69
N ILE A 129 -1.05 9.56 10.63
CA ILE A 129 -0.26 10.41 9.74
C ILE A 129 -0.88 10.39 8.36
N CYS A 130 -1.53 11.51 7.98
CA CYS A 130 -2.31 11.67 6.75
C CYS A 130 -1.81 12.87 5.93
N THR A 131 -0.50 13.00 5.79
CA THR A 131 0.18 14.12 5.15
C THR A 131 0.56 13.80 3.70
N ASN A 132 1.42 14.63 3.08
CA ASN A 132 2.02 14.29 1.79
C ASN A 132 3.13 13.23 1.93
N TRP A 133 3.45 12.54 0.85
CA TRP A 133 4.38 11.41 0.84
C TRP A 133 5.77 11.71 1.40
N LYS A 134 6.32 12.91 1.14
CA LYS A 134 7.65 13.32 1.64
C LYS A 134 7.72 13.37 3.18
N ASN A 135 6.59 13.58 3.83
CA ASN A 135 6.51 13.73 5.27
C ASN A 135 6.18 12.41 6.01
N HIS A 136 5.78 11.35 5.30
CA HIS A 136 5.40 10.08 5.91
C HIS A 136 6.56 9.50 6.75
N ALA A 137 7.70 9.20 6.14
CA ALA A 137 8.82 8.56 6.82
C ALA A 137 9.35 9.37 8.03
N PRO A 138 9.68 10.68 7.91
CA PRO A 138 10.17 11.44 9.05
C PRO A 138 9.15 11.54 10.21
N MET A 139 7.84 11.62 9.91
CA MET A 139 6.80 11.65 10.93
C MET A 139 6.59 10.29 11.60
N VAL A 140 6.61 9.21 10.85
CA VAL A 140 6.54 7.83 11.36
C VAL A 140 7.72 7.54 12.30
N ILE A 141 8.94 7.82 11.84
CA ILE A 141 10.17 7.59 12.63
C ILE A 141 10.12 8.37 13.94
N GLN A 142 9.84 9.67 13.90
CA GLN A 142 9.82 10.50 15.11
C GLN A 142 8.69 10.07 16.05
N THR A 143 7.54 9.70 15.53
CA THR A 143 6.42 9.18 16.33
C THR A 143 6.85 7.98 17.17
N MET A 144 7.52 7.01 16.55
CA MET A 144 8.01 5.82 17.27
C MET A 144 9.13 6.14 18.25
N LEU A 145 10.05 7.08 17.91
CA LEU A 145 11.10 7.54 18.82
C LEU A 145 10.54 8.27 20.05
N ASP A 146 9.42 8.98 19.91
CA ASP A 146 8.72 9.64 21.03
C ASP A 146 7.77 8.68 21.81
N GLY A 147 7.78 7.38 21.47
CA GLY A 147 7.13 6.30 22.22
C GLY A 147 5.70 5.97 21.80
N ALA A 148 5.17 6.54 20.74
CA ALA A 148 3.84 6.24 20.20
C ALA A 148 3.90 5.23 19.05
N HIS A 149 2.81 4.48 18.82
CA HIS A 149 2.63 3.68 17.62
C HIS A 149 2.25 4.58 16.44
N ALA A 150 2.74 4.26 15.23
CA ALA A 150 2.55 5.06 14.04
C ALA A 150 1.61 4.36 13.03
N PHE A 151 0.58 5.07 12.58
CA PHE A 151 -0.35 4.64 11.55
C PHE A 151 -0.31 5.65 10.41
N CYS A 152 0.16 5.24 9.25
CA CYS A 152 0.47 6.16 8.16
C CYS A 152 -0.30 5.82 6.88
N GLU A 153 -0.79 6.85 6.19
CA GLU A 153 -1.36 6.74 4.84
C GLU A 153 -0.35 6.18 3.83
N VAL A 154 -0.86 5.72 2.73
CA VAL A 154 -0.13 5.04 1.65
C VAL A 154 0.51 6.04 0.66
N PRO A 155 1.70 5.70 0.13
CA PRO A 155 2.64 4.66 0.53
C PRO A 155 3.35 5.01 1.83
N LEU A 156 3.88 4.01 2.55
CA LEU A 156 4.54 4.25 3.84
C LEU A 156 5.78 5.15 3.72
N ALA A 157 6.53 4.99 2.63
CA ALA A 157 7.70 5.79 2.28
C ALA A 157 7.91 5.80 0.75
N ILE A 158 8.77 6.70 0.26
CA ILE A 158 9.03 6.88 -1.18
C ILE A 158 10.44 6.48 -1.62
N SER A 159 11.29 6.06 -0.69
CA SER A 159 12.63 5.52 -0.96
C SER A 159 12.92 4.29 -0.11
N THR A 160 13.78 3.41 -0.62
CA THR A 160 14.21 2.19 0.11
C THR A 160 14.99 2.52 1.38
N GLN A 161 15.73 3.64 1.41
CA GLN A 161 16.46 4.06 2.61
C GLN A 161 15.49 4.48 3.72
N GLU A 162 14.46 5.26 3.42
CA GLU A 162 13.41 5.62 4.39
C GLU A 162 12.71 4.38 4.96
N MET A 163 12.44 3.37 4.10
CA MET A 163 11.84 2.11 4.54
C MET A 163 12.72 1.36 5.54
N TRP A 164 14.04 1.29 5.28
CA TRP A 164 15.00 0.73 6.23
C TRP A 164 15.05 1.51 7.55
N ASP A 165 15.00 2.83 7.48
CA ASP A 165 15.02 3.68 8.69
C ASP A 165 13.73 3.49 9.52
N ILE A 166 12.57 3.32 8.88
CA ILE A 166 11.30 2.96 9.53
C ILE A 166 11.40 1.60 10.20
N VAL A 167 11.83 0.57 9.48
CA VAL A 167 11.98 -0.79 10.04
C VAL A 167 12.93 -0.79 11.23
N ASN A 168 14.12 -0.22 11.08
CA ASN A 168 15.12 -0.13 12.15
C ASN A 168 14.57 0.61 13.38
N THR A 169 13.77 1.66 13.18
CA THR A 169 13.16 2.41 14.28
C THR A 169 12.08 1.59 14.98
N SER A 170 11.22 0.91 14.24
CA SER A 170 10.18 0.04 14.80
C SER A 170 10.79 -1.09 15.62
N GLU A 171 11.80 -1.78 15.09
CA GLU A 171 12.53 -2.84 15.79
C GLU A 171 13.25 -2.33 17.07
N LYS A 172 13.86 -1.14 17.00
CA LYS A 172 14.56 -0.52 18.13
C LYS A 172 13.62 -0.08 19.23
N THR A 173 12.50 0.55 18.88
CA THR A 173 11.57 1.15 19.82
C THR A 173 10.49 0.18 20.28
N GLN A 174 10.34 -0.96 19.61
CA GLN A 174 9.23 -1.90 19.80
C GLN A 174 7.89 -1.18 19.76
N LYS A 175 7.69 -0.36 18.70
CA LYS A 175 6.43 0.32 18.41
C LYS A 175 5.87 -0.17 17.09
N HIS A 176 4.57 -0.41 17.06
CA HIS A 176 3.86 -0.70 15.82
C HIS A 176 4.06 0.45 14.83
N CYS A 177 4.33 0.07 13.60
CA CYS A 177 4.20 0.93 12.44
C CYS A 177 3.34 0.19 11.40
N MET A 178 2.16 0.71 11.11
CA MET A 178 1.27 0.15 10.12
C MET A 178 1.01 1.15 9.01
N MET A 179 1.23 0.74 7.77
CA MET A 179 0.70 1.44 6.62
C MET A 179 -0.81 1.18 6.56
N MET A 180 -1.62 2.22 6.48
CA MET A 180 -3.08 2.11 6.48
C MET A 180 -3.62 1.71 5.10
N GLU A 181 -3.26 0.50 4.64
CA GLU A 181 -3.79 -0.06 3.39
C GLU A 181 -5.23 -0.56 3.62
N ASN A 182 -6.17 0.34 3.43
CA ASN A 182 -7.59 0.11 3.69
C ASN A 182 -8.23 -0.93 2.77
N VAL A 183 -7.68 -1.10 1.56
CA VAL A 183 -8.25 -2.02 0.56
C VAL A 183 -8.22 -3.47 1.02
N ASN A 184 -7.27 -3.84 1.87
CA ASN A 184 -7.23 -5.18 2.49
C ASN A 184 -8.50 -5.52 3.30
N TYR A 185 -9.32 -4.52 3.61
CA TYR A 185 -10.58 -4.66 4.37
C TYR A 185 -11.83 -4.49 3.50
N GLY A 186 -11.68 -4.52 2.17
CA GLY A 186 -12.80 -4.59 1.25
C GLY A 186 -13.56 -5.91 1.40
N ARG A 187 -14.89 -5.89 1.21
CA ARG A 187 -15.71 -7.09 1.34
C ARG A 187 -15.23 -8.21 0.42
N ASP A 188 -14.97 -7.88 -0.84
CA ASP A 188 -14.53 -8.84 -1.84
C ASP A 188 -13.09 -9.30 -1.58
N GLU A 189 -12.23 -8.39 -1.12
CA GLU A 189 -10.86 -8.72 -0.73
C GLU A 189 -10.85 -9.69 0.48
N LEU A 190 -11.67 -9.44 1.46
CA LEU A 190 -11.84 -10.34 2.62
C LEU A 190 -12.44 -11.70 2.21
N LEU A 191 -13.43 -11.72 1.30
CA LEU A 191 -13.97 -12.95 0.73
C LEU A 191 -12.87 -13.76 0.02
N TYR A 192 -12.06 -13.09 -0.82
CA TYR A 192 -10.99 -13.75 -1.56
C TYR A 192 -9.88 -14.26 -0.65
N LEU A 193 -9.54 -13.52 0.41
CA LEU A 193 -8.63 -13.99 1.44
C LEU A 193 -9.15 -15.29 2.08
N ASN A 194 -10.43 -15.34 2.44
CA ASN A 194 -11.04 -16.52 3.04
C ASN A 194 -11.05 -17.71 2.07
N LEU A 195 -11.42 -17.50 0.81
CA LEU A 195 -11.39 -18.55 -0.23
C LEU A 195 -9.97 -19.10 -0.44
N CYS A 196 -8.96 -18.23 -0.47
CA CYS A 196 -7.55 -18.64 -0.58
C CYS A 196 -7.10 -19.44 0.66
N ARG A 197 -7.44 -18.99 1.87
CA ARG A 197 -7.08 -19.69 3.12
C ARG A 197 -7.74 -21.07 3.23
N LYS A 198 -8.93 -21.23 2.65
CA LYS A 198 -9.64 -22.52 2.59
C LYS A 198 -9.19 -23.41 1.43
N GLY A 199 -8.26 -22.95 0.60
CA GLY A 199 -7.72 -23.71 -0.52
C GLY A 199 -8.70 -23.91 -1.69
N ILE A 200 -9.77 -23.11 -1.79
CA ILE A 200 -10.84 -23.28 -2.80
C ILE A 200 -10.31 -23.18 -4.23
N ILE A 201 -9.29 -22.36 -4.45
CA ILE A 201 -8.68 -22.20 -5.78
C ILE A 201 -7.36 -22.98 -5.94
N GLY A 202 -7.02 -23.87 -5.00
CA GLY A 202 -5.82 -24.70 -5.04
C GLY A 202 -4.53 -23.93 -4.76
N GLU A 203 -3.41 -24.38 -5.34
CA GLU A 203 -2.11 -23.72 -5.20
C GLU A 203 -2.09 -22.40 -5.97
N LEU A 204 -1.68 -21.32 -5.29
CA LEU A 204 -1.66 -19.98 -5.89
C LEU A 204 -0.46 -19.83 -6.84
N LEU A 205 -0.69 -19.30 -8.04
CA LEU A 205 0.30 -19.23 -9.12
C LEU A 205 0.60 -17.80 -9.56
N HIS A 206 -0.46 -16.99 -9.74
CA HIS A 206 -0.36 -15.66 -10.34
C HIS A 206 -1.38 -14.70 -9.73
N ALA A 207 -1.03 -13.42 -9.66
CA ALA A 207 -1.95 -12.35 -9.31
C ALA A 207 -1.81 -11.15 -10.25
N GLU A 208 -2.92 -10.41 -10.40
CA GLU A 208 -2.94 -9.11 -11.06
C GLU A 208 -3.48 -8.05 -10.11
N ALA A 209 -2.68 -7.01 -9.91
CA ALA A 209 -2.94 -5.89 -9.05
C ALA A 209 -2.88 -4.59 -9.84
N ALA A 210 -3.65 -3.58 -9.45
CA ALA A 210 -3.56 -2.27 -10.08
C ALA A 210 -4.02 -1.15 -9.15
N TYR A 211 -3.63 0.06 -9.49
CA TYR A 211 -4.34 1.28 -9.14
C TYR A 211 -4.51 2.11 -10.41
N ILE A 212 -5.66 1.96 -11.01
CA ILE A 212 -6.05 2.68 -12.23
C ILE A 212 -7.21 3.57 -11.86
N HIS A 213 -6.99 4.88 -11.88
CA HIS A 213 -7.94 5.87 -11.39
C HIS A 213 -7.71 7.21 -12.08
N GLU A 214 -8.67 7.69 -12.85
CA GLU A 214 -8.60 9.02 -13.46
C GLU A 214 -8.54 10.10 -12.36
N LEU A 215 -7.40 10.74 -12.18
CA LEU A 215 -7.15 11.75 -11.15
C LEU A 215 -6.54 13.05 -11.68
N ARG A 216 -6.55 13.30 -12.99
CA ARG A 216 -6.02 14.56 -13.56
C ARG A 216 -6.76 15.79 -13.04
N PHE A 217 -8.04 15.68 -12.71
CA PHE A 217 -8.82 16.77 -12.13
C PHE A 217 -8.23 17.30 -10.82
N GLN A 218 -7.45 16.50 -10.08
CA GLN A 218 -6.76 16.98 -8.87
C GLN A 218 -5.76 18.11 -9.15
N MET A 219 -5.34 18.33 -10.40
CA MET A 219 -4.50 19.47 -10.78
C MET A 219 -5.17 20.84 -10.53
N GLU A 220 -6.49 20.87 -10.28
CA GLU A 220 -7.22 22.06 -9.81
C GLU A 220 -6.78 22.49 -8.40
N GLU A 221 -6.30 21.56 -7.59
CA GLU A 221 -5.77 21.81 -6.25
C GLU A 221 -4.33 22.37 -6.33
N GLN A 222 -4.19 23.64 -6.65
CA GLN A 222 -2.90 24.24 -7.04
C GLN A 222 -2.00 24.57 -5.85
N GLU A 223 -2.54 25.15 -4.76
CA GLU A 223 -1.78 25.65 -3.63
C GLU A 223 -1.79 24.72 -2.42
N ARG A 224 -2.89 24.00 -2.26
CA ARG A 224 -3.05 22.98 -1.22
C ARG A 224 -4.00 21.88 -1.70
N GLY A 225 -4.00 20.74 -1.02
CA GLY A 225 -4.72 19.55 -1.43
C GLY A 225 -3.79 18.55 -2.10
N THR A 226 -4.35 17.41 -2.48
CA THR A 226 -3.57 16.29 -3.01
C THR A 226 -2.88 16.62 -4.33
N GLY A 227 -3.55 17.33 -5.22
CA GLY A 227 -3.02 17.70 -6.53
C GLY A 227 -1.83 18.65 -6.46
N SER A 228 -1.76 19.54 -5.45
CA SER A 228 -0.70 20.53 -5.31
C SER A 228 0.70 19.92 -5.17
N TRP A 229 0.80 18.74 -4.57
CA TRP A 229 2.08 18.05 -4.36
C TRP A 229 2.24 16.79 -5.22
N ARG A 230 1.16 16.04 -5.51
CA ARG A 230 1.23 14.85 -6.38
C ARG A 230 1.65 15.20 -7.80
N THR A 231 1.17 16.32 -8.35
CA THR A 231 1.52 16.77 -9.70
C THR A 231 3.04 16.92 -9.87
N HIS A 232 3.75 17.41 -8.85
CA HIS A 232 5.21 17.46 -8.86
C HIS A 232 5.86 16.07 -8.86
N HIS A 233 5.34 15.11 -8.06
CA HIS A 233 5.85 13.74 -8.11
C HIS A 233 5.72 13.12 -9.51
N TYR A 234 4.60 13.36 -10.21
CA TYR A 234 4.40 12.85 -11.58
C TYR A 234 5.28 13.56 -12.63
N ALA A 235 5.67 14.81 -12.38
CA ALA A 235 6.64 15.50 -13.21
C ALA A 235 8.07 15.00 -12.99
N GLU A 236 8.43 14.65 -11.78
CA GLU A 236 9.80 14.31 -11.39
C GLU A 236 10.14 12.82 -11.51
N ARG A 237 9.17 11.92 -11.32
CA ARG A 237 9.36 10.47 -11.09
C ARG A 237 8.69 9.65 -12.18
N ASN A 238 9.30 8.51 -12.55
CA ASN A 238 8.81 7.62 -13.60
C ASN A 238 8.85 6.16 -13.15
N GLY A 239 7.74 5.66 -12.66
CA GLY A 239 7.55 4.29 -12.16
C GLY A 239 6.13 4.09 -11.66
N ASN A 240 5.90 3.05 -10.88
CA ASN A 240 4.62 2.79 -10.20
C ASN A 240 4.60 3.53 -8.86
N LEU A 241 4.08 4.75 -8.81
CA LEU A 241 4.12 5.59 -7.61
C LEU A 241 3.07 5.24 -6.55
N TYR A 242 2.09 4.39 -6.88
CA TYR A 242 0.99 4.05 -5.97
C TYR A 242 0.56 2.57 -6.08
N PRO A 243 1.46 1.62 -5.76
CA PRO A 243 1.22 0.20 -6.00
C PRO A 243 0.29 -0.47 -4.99
N THR A 244 0.15 0.10 -3.79
CA THR A 244 -0.25 -0.64 -2.58
C THR A 244 -1.71 -1.08 -2.57
N HIS A 245 -2.63 -0.29 -3.12
CA HIS A 245 -4.07 -0.60 -3.14
C HIS A 245 -4.43 -1.87 -3.91
N GLY A 246 -3.69 -2.18 -4.97
CA GLY A 246 -3.86 -3.47 -5.65
C GLY A 246 -2.98 -4.56 -5.05
N LEU A 247 -1.74 -4.19 -4.67
CA LEU A 247 -0.72 -5.14 -4.24
C LEU A 247 -0.98 -5.71 -2.83
N GLY A 248 -1.47 -4.90 -1.90
CA GLY A 248 -1.74 -5.32 -0.52
C GLY A 248 -2.62 -6.56 -0.43
N PRO A 249 -3.83 -6.55 -1.02
CA PRO A 249 -4.72 -7.72 -0.99
C PRO A 249 -4.09 -8.97 -1.58
N VAL A 250 -3.54 -8.90 -2.80
CA VAL A 250 -2.98 -10.08 -3.46
C VAL A 250 -1.73 -10.61 -2.74
N ALA A 251 -0.94 -9.74 -2.11
CA ALA A 251 0.18 -10.15 -1.28
C ALA A 251 -0.30 -10.90 -0.03
N GLN A 252 -1.39 -10.46 0.60
CA GLN A 252 -2.00 -11.19 1.72
C GLN A 252 -2.56 -12.54 1.27
N TYR A 253 -3.23 -12.64 0.12
CA TYR A 253 -3.72 -13.93 -0.39
C TYR A 253 -2.57 -14.94 -0.54
N MET A 254 -1.43 -14.49 -1.06
CA MET A 254 -0.24 -15.31 -1.33
C MET A 254 0.69 -15.52 -0.13
N ASN A 255 0.36 -15.01 1.06
CA ASN A 255 1.25 -15.03 2.24
C ASN A 255 2.64 -14.41 1.98
N ILE A 256 2.72 -13.35 1.18
CA ILE A 256 3.98 -12.67 0.89
C ILE A 256 4.51 -11.94 2.13
N GLY A 257 5.72 -12.28 2.53
CA GLY A 257 6.34 -11.74 3.75
C GLY A 257 5.91 -12.43 5.05
N ARG A 258 5.14 -13.53 4.93
CA ARG A 258 4.63 -14.31 6.07
C ARG A 258 4.73 -15.82 5.79
N GLY A 259 5.70 -16.47 6.42
CA GLY A 259 5.84 -17.93 6.49
C GLY A 259 6.15 -18.64 5.18
N GLU A 260 5.49 -18.30 4.08
CA GLU A 260 5.49 -19.12 2.87
C GLU A 260 6.36 -18.56 1.74
N ASP A 261 6.23 -17.28 1.40
CA ASP A 261 6.83 -16.71 0.19
C ASP A 261 7.25 -15.24 0.39
N MET A 262 8.10 -14.73 -0.50
CA MET A 262 8.61 -13.37 -0.47
C MET A 262 8.83 -12.85 -1.89
N PHE A 263 8.69 -11.53 -2.12
CA PHE A 263 9.08 -10.91 -3.39
C PHE A 263 10.58 -11.04 -3.61
N LYS A 264 10.96 -11.38 -4.83
CA LYS A 264 12.37 -11.60 -5.20
C LYS A 264 12.89 -10.51 -6.12
N THR A 265 12.20 -10.30 -7.24
CA THR A 265 12.63 -9.34 -8.27
C THR A 265 11.43 -8.67 -8.92
N VAL A 266 11.62 -7.45 -9.40
CA VAL A 266 10.65 -6.72 -10.23
C VAL A 266 11.32 -6.21 -11.50
N VAL A 267 10.58 -6.27 -12.60
CA VAL A 267 10.87 -5.57 -13.86
C VAL A 267 9.73 -4.60 -14.15
N SER A 268 10.03 -3.44 -14.74
CA SER A 268 9.02 -2.41 -14.94
C SER A 268 9.24 -1.62 -16.22
N PHE A 269 8.14 -1.26 -16.87
CA PHE A 269 8.10 -0.37 -18.04
C PHE A 269 7.01 0.68 -17.86
N SER A 270 7.30 1.89 -18.34
CA SER A 270 6.34 2.98 -18.41
C SER A 270 6.06 3.37 -19.86
N THR A 271 4.81 3.74 -20.14
CA THR A 271 4.44 4.36 -21.42
C THR A 271 4.97 5.80 -21.50
N PRO A 272 4.89 6.48 -22.67
CA PRO A 272 5.18 7.91 -22.73
C PRO A 272 4.29 8.72 -21.77
N ALA A 273 4.82 9.81 -21.22
CA ALA A 273 4.13 10.79 -20.39
C ALA A 273 3.40 11.81 -21.28
N ARG A 274 2.10 11.69 -21.46
CA ARG A 274 1.29 12.55 -22.34
C ARG A 274 0.06 13.14 -21.66
N GLY A 275 -0.65 12.31 -20.89
CA GLY A 275 -1.99 12.62 -20.42
C GLY A 275 -2.07 13.85 -19.52
N ARG A 276 -1.10 14.05 -18.60
CA ARG A 276 -1.09 15.24 -17.72
C ARG A 276 -0.65 16.50 -18.47
N ALA A 277 0.32 16.42 -19.37
CA ALA A 277 0.74 17.55 -20.18
C ALA A 277 -0.42 18.06 -21.05
N LEU A 278 -1.10 17.15 -21.78
CA LEU A 278 -2.26 17.50 -22.60
C LEU A 278 -3.44 18.02 -21.77
N TYR A 279 -3.63 17.49 -20.54
CA TYR A 279 -4.65 17.99 -19.63
C TYR A 279 -4.33 19.41 -19.17
N ALA A 280 -3.06 19.69 -18.85
CA ALA A 280 -2.61 21.03 -18.46
C ALA A 280 -2.76 22.02 -19.60
N GLU A 281 -2.30 21.67 -20.79
CA GLU A 281 -2.43 22.49 -22.01
C GLU A 281 -3.89 22.85 -22.32
N LYS A 282 -4.80 21.90 -22.16
CA LYS A 282 -6.23 22.11 -22.42
C LYS A 282 -6.94 22.95 -21.37
N ASN A 283 -6.60 22.84 -20.09
CA ASN A 283 -7.40 23.36 -18.97
C ASN A 283 -6.81 24.61 -18.31
N TYR A 284 -5.55 24.97 -18.61
CA TYR A 284 -4.87 26.10 -17.98
C TYR A 284 -4.22 27.04 -19.04
N PRO A 285 -4.04 28.33 -18.72
CA PRO A 285 -3.31 29.27 -19.58
C PRO A 285 -1.88 28.79 -19.89
N GLU A 286 -1.34 29.22 -21.04
CA GLU A 286 0.00 28.81 -21.51
C GLU A 286 1.11 29.05 -20.46
N ASN A 287 1.04 30.18 -19.74
CA ASN A 287 1.98 30.55 -18.68
C ASN A 287 1.65 29.99 -17.31
N HIS A 288 0.77 29.00 -17.22
CA HIS A 288 0.41 28.38 -15.95
C HIS A 288 1.50 27.41 -15.49
N LYS A 289 1.77 27.36 -14.17
CA LYS A 289 2.82 26.51 -13.57
C LYS A 289 2.76 25.04 -14.01
N TRP A 290 1.58 24.48 -14.28
CA TRP A 290 1.44 23.11 -14.77
C TRP A 290 1.87 22.93 -16.22
N ASN A 291 1.82 23.99 -17.05
CA ASN A 291 2.33 23.99 -18.43
C ASN A 291 3.85 24.22 -18.50
N GLU A 292 4.46 24.73 -17.43
CA GLU A 292 5.92 24.91 -17.32
C GLU A 292 6.63 23.60 -16.93
N LEU A 293 5.90 22.60 -16.42
CA LEU A 293 6.48 21.33 -15.98
C LEU A 293 6.79 20.39 -17.15
N THR A 294 7.92 19.71 -17.05
CA THR A 294 8.22 18.54 -17.90
C THR A 294 7.82 17.29 -17.17
N TYR A 295 6.75 16.63 -17.64
CA TYR A 295 6.25 15.39 -17.03
C TYR A 295 7.12 14.21 -17.46
N LYS A 296 7.75 13.52 -16.50
CA LYS A 296 8.57 12.31 -16.70
C LYS A 296 7.78 11.03 -16.46
N GLY A 297 6.81 11.07 -15.54
CA GLY A 297 5.98 9.92 -15.18
C GLY A 297 5.13 9.45 -16.35
N GLY A 298 5.40 8.26 -16.86
CA GLY A 298 4.59 7.66 -17.93
C GLY A 298 3.14 7.49 -17.50
N ASP A 299 2.22 7.57 -18.46
CA ASP A 299 0.78 7.54 -18.18
C ASP A 299 0.33 6.21 -17.56
N LEU A 300 0.89 5.11 -18.05
CA LEU A 300 0.70 3.77 -17.50
C LEU A 300 2.06 3.15 -17.17
N ASN A 301 2.22 2.66 -15.95
CA ASN A 301 3.33 1.79 -15.56
C ASN A 301 2.84 0.36 -15.39
N THR A 302 3.62 -0.61 -15.90
CA THR A 302 3.40 -2.03 -15.70
C THR A 302 4.64 -2.65 -15.10
N SER A 303 4.50 -3.23 -13.91
CA SER A 303 5.53 -3.94 -13.19
C SER A 303 5.18 -5.43 -13.12
N LEU A 304 6.16 -6.32 -13.30
CA LEU A 304 6.02 -7.75 -13.10
C LEU A 304 6.98 -8.20 -12.01
N ILE A 305 6.43 -8.74 -10.94
CA ILE A 305 7.16 -9.23 -9.76
C ILE A 305 7.24 -10.76 -9.85
N LYS A 306 8.41 -11.30 -9.53
CA LYS A 306 8.63 -12.73 -9.30
C LYS A 306 8.94 -12.97 -7.83
N THR A 307 8.32 -14.01 -7.24
CA THR A 307 8.56 -14.44 -5.85
C THR A 307 9.65 -15.50 -5.73
N HIS A 308 10.02 -15.84 -4.49
CA HIS A 308 10.99 -16.92 -4.25
C HIS A 308 10.45 -18.30 -4.65
N LEU A 309 9.16 -18.57 -4.48
CA LEU A 309 8.50 -19.80 -4.96
C LEU A 309 8.25 -19.81 -6.48
N GLY A 310 8.58 -18.72 -7.18
CA GLY A 310 8.41 -18.61 -8.63
C GLY A 310 7.04 -18.13 -9.07
N ARG A 311 6.14 -17.77 -8.15
CA ARG A 311 4.88 -17.11 -8.43
C ARG A 311 5.11 -15.75 -9.07
N THR A 312 4.11 -15.23 -9.76
CA THR A 312 4.21 -13.91 -10.42
C THR A 312 3.08 -12.99 -9.99
N VAL A 313 3.38 -11.68 -9.90
CA VAL A 313 2.38 -10.64 -9.64
C VAL A 313 2.58 -9.52 -10.65
N MET A 314 1.57 -9.23 -11.47
CA MET A 314 1.51 -8.04 -12.30
C MET A 314 0.95 -6.88 -11.48
N VAL A 315 1.60 -5.71 -11.52
CA VAL A 315 1.14 -4.49 -10.82
C VAL A 315 1.09 -3.34 -11.82
N GLN A 316 -0.10 -2.79 -12.05
CA GLN A 316 -0.29 -1.63 -12.93
C GLN A 316 -0.64 -0.37 -12.15
N TRP A 317 -0.21 0.78 -12.66
CA TRP A 317 -0.55 2.09 -12.14
C TRP A 317 -0.84 3.07 -13.28
N ASP A 318 -1.99 3.75 -13.22
CA ASP A 318 -2.41 4.79 -14.15
C ASP A 318 -3.36 5.77 -13.44
N GLU A 319 -2.96 7.04 -13.33
CA GLU A 319 -3.80 8.11 -12.81
C GLU A 319 -4.04 9.22 -13.87
N THR A 320 -3.84 8.91 -15.14
CA THR A 320 -3.82 9.89 -16.24
C THR A 320 -4.77 9.57 -17.38
N SER A 321 -5.29 8.36 -17.48
CA SER A 321 -6.17 7.95 -18.55
C SER A 321 -7.64 7.95 -18.11
N PRO A 322 -8.59 8.22 -19.02
CA PRO A 322 -10.03 8.13 -18.75
C PRO A 322 -10.49 6.65 -18.71
N ARG A 323 -9.72 5.81 -18.05
CA ARG A 323 -10.01 4.40 -17.84
C ARG A 323 -10.83 4.25 -16.55
N PRO A 324 -11.92 3.46 -16.54
CA PRO A 324 -12.69 3.20 -15.33
C PRO A 324 -11.82 2.65 -14.20
N TYR A 325 -12.18 3.05 -12.97
CA TYR A 325 -11.49 2.60 -11.76
C TYR A 325 -11.38 1.09 -11.69
N THR A 326 -10.18 0.60 -11.43
CA THR A 326 -9.93 -0.82 -11.17
C THR A 326 -8.65 -1.02 -10.35
N ARG A 327 -8.67 -2.03 -9.49
CA ARG A 327 -7.49 -2.57 -8.82
C ARG A 327 -7.10 -3.95 -9.36
N HIS A 328 -7.76 -4.40 -10.42
CA HIS A 328 -7.74 -5.78 -10.93
C HIS A 328 -8.22 -6.79 -9.88
N ASN A 329 -7.52 -6.90 -8.77
CA ASN A 329 -7.81 -7.82 -7.66
C ASN A 329 -8.02 -9.25 -8.18
N LEU A 330 -7.09 -9.71 -9.04
CA LEU A 330 -7.13 -11.05 -9.60
C LEU A 330 -6.13 -11.93 -8.86
N ILE A 331 -6.58 -13.13 -8.47
CA ILE A 331 -5.74 -14.20 -7.95
C ILE A 331 -6.09 -15.51 -8.64
N GLN A 332 -5.09 -16.18 -9.19
CA GLN A 332 -5.21 -17.43 -9.93
C GLN A 332 -4.49 -18.56 -9.20
N GLY A 333 -5.22 -19.64 -9.00
CA GLY A 333 -4.70 -20.90 -8.49
C GLY A 333 -4.85 -22.04 -9.49
N THR A 334 -4.53 -23.26 -9.05
CA THR A 334 -4.58 -24.46 -9.90
C THR A 334 -6.00 -24.96 -10.17
N THR A 335 -6.98 -24.63 -9.31
CA THR A 335 -8.37 -25.10 -9.42
C THR A 335 -9.38 -23.95 -9.50
N GLY A 336 -8.93 -22.70 -9.59
CA GLY A 336 -9.83 -21.57 -9.72
C GLY A 336 -9.12 -20.22 -9.88
N THR A 337 -9.92 -19.23 -10.25
CA THR A 337 -9.49 -17.83 -10.40
C THR A 337 -10.57 -16.92 -9.85
N LEU A 338 -10.17 -15.95 -9.04
CA LEU A 338 -11.01 -14.90 -8.50
C LEU A 338 -10.56 -13.56 -9.12
N ALA A 339 -11.49 -12.70 -9.51
CA ALA A 339 -11.15 -11.39 -10.11
C ALA A 339 -12.14 -10.32 -9.70
N GLY A 340 -11.63 -9.10 -9.47
CA GLY A 340 -12.44 -7.90 -9.21
C GLY A 340 -12.80 -7.13 -10.47
N PHE A 341 -13.62 -6.11 -10.30
CA PHE A 341 -13.95 -5.06 -11.27
C PHE A 341 -14.50 -5.55 -12.62
N PRO A 342 -15.66 -6.20 -12.63
CA PRO A 342 -16.50 -6.57 -11.48
C PRO A 342 -16.03 -7.85 -10.81
N THR A 343 -16.53 -8.11 -9.60
CA THR A 343 -16.31 -9.33 -8.85
C THR A 343 -16.85 -10.53 -9.62
N ARG A 344 -15.98 -11.51 -9.89
CA ARG A 344 -16.27 -12.68 -10.69
C ARG A 344 -15.36 -13.84 -10.34
N VAL A 345 -15.85 -15.04 -10.50
CA VAL A 345 -15.18 -16.28 -10.07
C VAL A 345 -15.28 -17.34 -11.14
N ALA A 346 -14.21 -18.10 -11.35
CA ALA A 346 -14.19 -19.32 -12.13
C ALA A 346 -13.57 -20.44 -11.26
N LEU A 347 -14.27 -21.55 -11.08
CA LEU A 347 -13.80 -22.70 -10.32
C LEU A 347 -13.84 -23.96 -11.17
N GLU A 348 -12.91 -24.86 -10.95
CA GLU A 348 -13.00 -26.23 -11.45
C GLU A 348 -14.25 -26.91 -10.87
N GLY A 349 -15.10 -27.44 -11.72
CA GLY A 349 -16.41 -27.98 -11.29
C GLY A 349 -17.53 -26.95 -11.15
N GLY A 350 -17.25 -25.66 -11.48
CA GLY A 350 -18.24 -24.58 -11.49
C GLY A 350 -18.51 -23.95 -10.11
N VAL A 351 -19.29 -22.86 -10.13
CA VAL A 351 -19.81 -22.22 -8.91
C VAL A 351 -21.25 -22.68 -8.71
N PRO A 352 -21.64 -23.15 -7.51
CA PRO A 352 -23.00 -23.59 -7.25
C PRO A 352 -24.04 -22.54 -7.63
N GLY A 353 -25.01 -22.92 -8.47
CA GLY A 353 -26.05 -22.00 -8.97
C GLY A 353 -25.69 -21.17 -10.21
N ALA A 354 -24.44 -21.22 -10.67
CA ALA A 354 -24.02 -20.61 -11.92
C ALA A 354 -24.10 -21.58 -13.09
N THR A 355 -24.20 -21.05 -14.31
CA THR A 355 -24.06 -21.87 -15.53
C THR A 355 -22.60 -22.30 -15.66
N ASP A 356 -22.35 -23.61 -15.63
CA ASP A 356 -21.00 -24.15 -15.87
C ASP A 356 -20.59 -23.91 -17.33
N SER A 357 -19.50 -23.17 -17.51
CA SER A 357 -18.93 -22.89 -18.83
C SER A 357 -17.45 -22.58 -18.72
N HIS A 358 -16.62 -23.26 -19.51
CA HIS A 358 -15.20 -23.00 -19.63
C HIS A 358 -14.88 -21.63 -20.26
N HIS A 359 -15.87 -20.91 -20.77
CA HIS A 359 -15.72 -19.62 -21.47
C HIS A 359 -16.36 -18.44 -20.72
N SER A 360 -16.90 -18.63 -19.52
CA SER A 360 -17.60 -17.59 -18.79
C SER A 360 -17.25 -17.57 -17.30
N TRP A 361 -17.39 -16.38 -16.71
CA TRP A 361 -17.25 -16.15 -15.28
C TRP A 361 -18.61 -16.25 -14.60
N ALA A 362 -18.65 -16.83 -13.42
CA ALA A 362 -19.74 -16.59 -12.50
C ALA A 362 -19.61 -15.18 -11.91
N GLN A 363 -20.69 -14.40 -11.92
CA GLN A 363 -20.73 -13.02 -11.42
C GLN A 363 -22.15 -12.62 -10.99
N GLY A 364 -22.26 -11.50 -10.26
CA GLY A 364 -23.56 -11.00 -9.79
C GLY A 364 -24.25 -12.01 -8.88
N ASP A 365 -25.53 -12.29 -9.11
CA ASP A 365 -26.36 -13.18 -8.28
C ASP A 365 -25.82 -14.61 -8.22
N ALA A 366 -25.07 -15.06 -9.23
CA ALA A 366 -24.43 -16.36 -9.23
C ALA A 366 -23.35 -16.53 -8.12
N LEU A 367 -22.90 -15.44 -7.50
CA LEU A 367 -21.96 -15.48 -6.37
C LEU A 367 -22.63 -15.56 -5.01
N ALA A 368 -23.96 -15.53 -4.91
CA ALA A 368 -24.68 -15.48 -3.64
C ALA A 368 -24.31 -16.64 -2.71
N SER A 369 -24.19 -17.85 -3.24
CA SER A 369 -23.77 -19.04 -2.47
C SER A 369 -22.36 -18.92 -1.91
N LEU A 370 -21.43 -18.29 -2.65
CA LEU A 370 -20.06 -18.07 -2.17
C LEU A 370 -20.02 -17.06 -1.02
N TYR A 371 -20.80 -15.98 -1.10
CA TYR A 371 -20.91 -15.03 0.02
C TYR A 371 -21.59 -15.67 1.23
N GLU A 372 -22.65 -16.46 1.04
CA GLU A 372 -23.33 -17.15 2.14
C GLU A 372 -22.37 -18.08 2.89
N GLU A 373 -21.60 -18.88 2.17
CA GLU A 373 -20.70 -19.89 2.75
C GLU A 373 -19.38 -19.29 3.23
N PHE A 374 -18.75 -18.41 2.42
CA PHE A 374 -17.38 -17.95 2.61
C PHE A 374 -17.24 -16.46 2.99
N GLU A 375 -18.34 -15.74 3.27
CA GLU A 375 -18.23 -14.37 3.78
C GLU A 375 -17.25 -14.35 4.97
N HIS A 376 -16.28 -13.41 4.95
CA HIS A 376 -15.27 -13.33 6.00
C HIS A 376 -15.92 -13.03 7.37
N PRO A 377 -15.55 -13.73 8.46
CA PRO A 377 -16.15 -13.53 9.78
C PRO A 377 -16.12 -12.07 10.27
N LEU A 378 -15.02 -11.35 10.04
CA LEU A 378 -14.94 -9.92 10.34
C LEU A 378 -16.05 -9.13 9.65
N PHE A 379 -16.30 -9.40 8.36
CA PHE A 379 -17.36 -8.69 7.63
C PHE A 379 -18.77 -9.12 8.13
N LYS A 380 -18.98 -10.40 8.44
CA LYS A 380 -20.23 -10.87 9.09
C LYS A 380 -20.49 -10.14 10.42
N ARG A 381 -19.43 -9.88 11.21
CA ARG A 381 -19.52 -9.23 12.53
C ARG A 381 -19.75 -7.72 12.45
N VAL A 382 -19.06 -7.02 11.58
CA VAL A 382 -18.96 -5.55 11.61
C VAL A 382 -19.32 -4.90 10.27
N GLY A 383 -19.49 -5.66 9.19
CA GLY A 383 -19.67 -5.15 7.82
C GLY A 383 -20.84 -4.18 7.67
N ALA A 384 -22.02 -4.52 8.19
CA ALA A 384 -23.21 -3.66 8.13
C ALA A 384 -22.99 -2.30 8.83
N LEU A 385 -22.27 -2.29 9.96
CA LEU A 385 -21.88 -1.04 10.62
C LEU A 385 -20.86 -0.27 9.78
N ALA A 386 -19.88 -0.95 9.21
CA ALA A 386 -18.86 -0.33 8.38
C ALA A 386 -19.43 0.34 7.13
N GLU A 387 -20.37 -0.29 6.44
CA GLU A 387 -21.08 0.30 5.29
C GLU A 387 -21.85 1.56 5.71
N LYS A 388 -22.53 1.53 6.86
CA LYS A 388 -23.25 2.70 7.40
C LYS A 388 -22.32 3.85 7.77
N MET A 389 -21.14 3.57 8.32
CA MET A 389 -20.13 4.57 8.69
C MET A 389 -19.49 5.20 7.46
N GLY A 390 -19.37 4.43 6.36
CA GLY A 390 -18.83 4.88 5.09
C GLY A 390 -17.29 4.93 5.09
N GLY A 391 -16.75 5.61 4.07
CA GLY A 391 -15.31 5.60 3.78
C GLY A 391 -14.95 4.39 2.90
N HIS A 392 -14.90 4.63 1.58
CA HIS A 392 -14.60 3.59 0.57
C HIS A 392 -15.41 2.29 0.73
N GLY A 393 -16.75 2.43 0.87
CA GLY A 393 -17.63 1.26 1.05
C GLY A 393 -17.48 0.55 2.40
N GLY A 394 -16.94 1.24 3.43
CA GLY A 394 -16.74 0.68 4.77
C GLY A 394 -15.31 0.20 5.08
N MET A 395 -14.44 0.09 4.06
CA MET A 395 -13.05 -0.36 4.25
C MET A 395 -12.27 0.46 5.28
N ASP A 396 -12.41 1.78 5.26
CA ASP A 396 -11.73 2.68 6.21
C ASP A 396 -12.18 2.42 7.65
N PHE A 397 -13.46 2.16 7.85
CA PHE A 397 -14.00 1.87 9.17
C PHE A 397 -13.52 0.49 9.68
N LEU A 398 -13.59 -0.55 8.85
CA LEU A 398 -13.12 -1.90 9.21
C LEU A 398 -11.64 -1.90 9.59
N MET A 399 -10.79 -1.21 8.83
CA MET A 399 -9.38 -1.06 9.15
C MET A 399 -9.16 -0.41 10.52
N LEU A 400 -9.84 0.70 10.80
CA LEU A 400 -9.70 1.40 12.09
C LEU A 400 -10.28 0.58 13.24
N PHE A 401 -11.39 -0.12 13.02
CA PHE A 401 -11.96 -1.05 13.99
C PHE A 401 -10.94 -2.12 14.38
N ARG A 402 -10.28 -2.74 13.39
CA ARG A 402 -9.23 -3.74 13.65
C ARG A 402 -8.00 -3.18 14.35
N ILE A 403 -7.55 -1.99 13.97
CA ILE A 403 -6.45 -1.31 14.70
C ILE A 403 -6.81 -1.15 16.17
N VAL A 404 -8.00 -0.63 16.47
CA VAL A 404 -8.46 -0.40 17.83
C VAL A 404 -8.61 -1.73 18.59
N GLU A 405 -9.21 -2.73 17.97
CA GLU A 405 -9.38 -4.06 18.57
C GLU A 405 -8.01 -4.70 18.91
N CYS A 406 -7.06 -4.72 17.97
CA CYS A 406 -5.72 -5.27 18.20
C CYS A 406 -4.99 -4.56 19.35
N LEU A 407 -5.04 -3.23 19.37
CA LEU A 407 -4.38 -2.46 20.44
C LEU A 407 -5.04 -2.62 21.80
N ARG A 408 -6.36 -2.77 21.86
CA ARG A 408 -7.09 -2.98 23.11
C ARG A 408 -6.88 -4.37 23.69
N GLU A 409 -6.72 -5.36 22.83
CA GLU A 409 -6.56 -6.77 23.23
C GLU A 409 -5.09 -7.21 23.31
N GLY A 410 -4.14 -6.35 22.87
CA GLY A 410 -2.73 -6.71 22.82
C GLY A 410 -2.43 -7.77 21.79
N LEU A 411 -3.10 -7.71 20.63
CA LEU A 411 -2.90 -8.60 19.49
C LEU A 411 -1.92 -8.01 18.47
N PRO A 412 -1.26 -8.83 17.65
CA PRO A 412 -0.55 -8.35 16.47
C PRO A 412 -1.52 -7.63 15.52
N LEU A 413 -1.00 -6.60 14.84
CA LEU A 413 -1.76 -5.93 13.78
C LEU A 413 -1.87 -6.82 12.54
N ASP A 414 -2.97 -6.66 11.79
CA ASP A 414 -3.23 -7.40 10.53
C ASP A 414 -2.20 -7.07 9.43
N GLN A 415 -1.55 -5.92 9.54
CA GLN A 415 -0.47 -5.48 8.65
C GLN A 415 0.70 -4.99 9.50
N ASN A 416 1.89 -5.52 9.29
CA ASN A 416 3.07 -5.16 10.03
C ASN A 416 3.97 -4.16 9.28
N VAL A 417 5.03 -3.68 9.92
CA VAL A 417 5.96 -2.70 9.34
C VAL A 417 6.67 -3.23 8.09
N TYR A 418 6.97 -4.51 8.04
CA TYR A 418 7.68 -5.11 6.90
C TYR A 418 6.80 -5.16 5.65
N GLU A 419 5.52 -5.51 5.81
CA GLU A 419 4.55 -5.52 4.71
C GLU A 419 4.34 -4.10 4.15
N GLY A 420 4.17 -3.11 5.02
CA GLY A 420 4.05 -1.71 4.59
C GLY A 420 5.26 -1.23 3.78
N CYS A 421 6.48 -1.58 4.20
CA CYS A 421 7.71 -1.29 3.48
C CYS A 421 7.82 -2.09 2.18
N LEU A 422 7.51 -3.39 2.22
CA LEU A 422 7.63 -4.28 1.06
C LEU A 422 6.71 -3.87 -0.08
N TRP A 423 5.45 -3.55 0.22
CA TRP A 423 4.48 -3.12 -0.79
C TRP A 423 4.83 -1.74 -1.33
N SER A 424 5.31 -0.82 -0.49
CA SER A 424 5.76 0.50 -0.91
C SER A 424 7.05 0.46 -1.76
N ALA A 425 7.89 -0.57 -1.59
CA ALA A 425 9.18 -0.69 -2.28
C ALA A 425 9.03 -0.86 -3.81
N VAL A 426 7.86 -1.30 -4.30
CA VAL A 426 7.59 -1.33 -5.74
C VAL A 426 7.77 0.05 -6.37
N GLY A 427 7.45 1.14 -5.67
CA GLY A 427 7.66 2.51 -6.15
C GLY A 427 9.11 2.73 -6.61
N PRO A 428 10.08 2.88 -5.69
CA PRO A 428 11.46 3.16 -6.06
C PRO A 428 12.13 2.05 -6.88
N LEU A 429 11.75 0.78 -6.72
CA LEU A 429 12.30 -0.31 -7.53
C LEU A 429 11.80 -0.27 -8.98
N SER A 430 10.53 0.08 -9.20
CA SER A 430 9.99 0.27 -10.56
C SER A 430 10.65 1.45 -11.27
N GLU A 431 10.90 2.56 -10.55
CA GLU A 431 11.64 3.71 -11.10
C GLU A 431 13.07 3.32 -11.53
N ALA A 432 13.77 2.55 -10.69
CA ALA A 432 15.10 2.06 -11.01
C ALA A 432 15.10 1.11 -12.23
N SER A 433 14.07 0.23 -12.34
CA SER A 433 13.92 -0.66 -13.48
C SER A 433 13.62 0.10 -14.76
N VAL A 434 12.68 1.06 -14.74
CA VAL A 434 12.34 1.90 -15.90
C VAL A 434 13.56 2.72 -16.36
N ALA A 435 14.32 3.32 -15.44
CA ALA A 435 15.52 4.09 -15.75
C ALA A 435 16.63 3.24 -16.38
N GLN A 436 16.59 1.92 -16.19
CA GLN A 436 17.52 0.93 -16.73
C GLN A 436 16.87 0.04 -17.82
N GLU A 437 15.87 0.57 -18.54
CA GLU A 437 15.24 -0.11 -19.67
C GLU A 437 14.67 -1.51 -19.34
N GLY A 438 14.07 -1.67 -18.14
CA GLY A 438 13.46 -2.91 -17.71
C GLY A 438 14.42 -3.89 -17.04
N MET A 439 15.61 -3.46 -16.62
CA MET A 439 16.51 -4.34 -15.87
C MET A 439 15.88 -4.79 -14.55
N PRO A 440 15.98 -6.09 -14.21
CA PRO A 440 15.45 -6.62 -12.96
C PRO A 440 16.05 -5.93 -11.74
N GLN A 441 15.21 -5.51 -10.80
CA GLN A 441 15.61 -4.97 -9.51
C GLN A 441 15.27 -5.98 -8.42
N ALA A 442 16.20 -6.23 -7.50
CA ALA A 442 16.00 -7.11 -6.36
C ALA A 442 15.20 -6.40 -5.26
N PHE A 443 14.24 -7.10 -4.67
CA PHE A 443 13.57 -6.59 -3.47
C PHE A 443 14.49 -6.64 -2.25
N PRO A 444 14.52 -5.59 -1.41
CA PRO A 444 15.13 -5.66 -0.10
C PRO A 444 14.36 -6.64 0.78
N ASP A 445 15.07 -7.50 1.48
CA ASP A 445 14.46 -8.29 2.55
C ASP A 445 14.50 -7.50 3.86
N PHE A 446 13.47 -6.72 4.11
CA PHE A 446 13.33 -5.91 5.31
C PHE A 446 13.25 -6.75 6.59
N THR A 447 12.91 -8.05 6.49
CA THR A 447 12.81 -8.98 7.62
C THR A 447 14.14 -9.65 7.98
N ARG A 448 15.17 -9.49 7.16
CA ARG A 448 16.48 -10.16 7.31
C ARG A 448 16.35 -11.67 7.45
N ASN A 449 15.60 -12.28 6.53
CA ASN A 449 15.27 -13.71 6.47
C ASN A 449 14.38 -14.23 7.62
N GLN A 450 13.70 -13.34 8.35
CA GLN A 450 12.77 -13.77 9.42
C GLN A 450 11.31 -13.86 8.95
N TRP A 451 11.00 -13.49 7.69
CA TRP A 451 9.64 -13.58 7.13
C TRP A 451 9.05 -14.99 7.23
N ASN A 452 9.87 -16.02 7.18
CA ASN A 452 9.44 -17.43 7.32
C ASN A 452 9.03 -17.81 8.74
N THR A 453 9.25 -16.96 9.73
CA THR A 453 8.83 -17.16 11.12
C THR A 453 7.53 -16.41 11.44
N THR A 454 7.15 -15.41 10.64
CA THR A 454 5.88 -14.69 10.80
C THR A 454 4.73 -15.59 10.37
N LEU A 455 3.71 -15.71 11.19
CA LEU A 455 2.52 -16.51 10.86
C LEU A 455 1.74 -15.88 9.69
N PRO A 456 1.17 -16.70 8.79
CA PRO A 456 0.18 -16.21 7.83
C PRO A 456 -0.93 -15.43 8.52
N LEU A 457 -1.46 -14.40 7.86
CA LEU A 457 -2.64 -13.71 8.37
C LEU A 457 -3.80 -14.70 8.42
N ASP A 458 -4.29 -14.95 9.62
CA ASP A 458 -5.40 -15.88 9.86
C ASP A 458 -6.75 -15.24 9.50
N ILE A 459 -7.78 -16.07 9.39
CA ILE A 459 -9.15 -15.60 9.22
C ILE A 459 -9.69 -15.20 10.60
N ILE A 460 -9.77 -13.91 10.80
CA ILE A 460 -10.14 -13.29 12.07
C ILE A 460 -11.66 -13.37 12.24
N ALA A 461 -12.09 -14.00 13.34
CA ALA A 461 -13.51 -14.19 13.67
C ALA A 461 -14.13 -12.95 14.34
#